data_b4faf64d7d3b1944f538e0ab64385ea4
#
_entry.id   b4faf64d7d3b1944f538e0ab64385ea4
#
_cell.length_a   1.000
_cell.length_b   1.000
_cell.length_c   1.000
_cell.angle_alpha   90.00
_cell.angle_beta   90.00
_cell.angle_gamma   90.00
#
_symmetry.space_group_name_H-M   'P 1'
#
loop_
_entity.id
_entity.type
_entity.pdbx_description
1 polymer ?
#
loop_
_entity_poly.entity_id
_entity_poly.type
_entity_poly.pdbx_seq_one_letter_code
_entity_poly.pdbx_strand_id
1 'polypeptide(L)'
;MSVYPDTSFLCSLYRKQHTSALAIALSERLLDPLPVSSLLLLEFRQSIRFQVRLFGKDRSKGFSNIEGTAMLRALQSDLAGGVLEMIAPDWADVHRIAEELSSKHTTTGGHRLVDILHVATAIHLGAEKFLTFDQNQKRLAQAEGMEAPA
;
A
#
# COMPACT_ATOMS: atom_id res chain seq x y z
N MET A 1 -12.56 2.52 13.26
CA MET A 1 -12.70 1.67 12.08
C MET A 1 -11.31 1.32 11.55
N SER A 2 -11.02 0.05 11.46
CA SER A 2 -9.68 -0.41 11.09
C SER A 2 -9.48 -0.39 9.57
N VAL A 3 -8.33 0.12 9.14
CA VAL A 3 -7.96 0.22 7.73
C VAL A 3 -6.55 -0.33 7.53
N TYR A 4 -6.24 -0.73 6.30
CA TYR A 4 -4.88 -1.05 5.89
C TYR A 4 -4.65 -0.56 4.46
N PRO A 5 -3.58 0.21 4.22
CA PRO A 5 -3.28 0.71 2.89
C PRO A 5 -2.33 -0.23 2.13
N ASP A 6 -2.31 -0.11 0.81
CA ASP A 6 -1.26 -0.69 -0.01
C ASP A 6 -0.29 0.39 -0.51
N THR A 7 0.67 -0.02 -1.32
CA THR A 7 1.69 0.89 -1.88
C THR A 7 1.08 1.97 -2.77
N SER A 8 0.05 1.63 -3.55
CA SER A 8 -0.59 2.61 -4.44
C SER A 8 -1.24 3.76 -3.66
N PHE A 9 -1.83 3.45 -2.51
CA PHE A 9 -2.41 4.46 -1.63
C PHE A 9 -1.32 5.36 -1.03
N LEU A 10 -0.24 4.78 -0.51
CA LEU A 10 0.88 5.56 0.02
C LEU A 10 1.52 6.46 -1.05
N CYS A 11 1.70 5.95 -2.25
CA CYS A 11 2.23 6.77 -3.35
C CYS A 11 1.35 7.99 -3.62
N SER A 12 0.03 7.83 -3.53
CA SER A 12 -0.91 8.94 -3.72
C SER A 12 -0.87 9.97 -2.60
N LEU A 13 -0.48 9.57 -1.39
CA LEU A 13 -0.28 10.49 -0.26
C LEU A 13 1.00 11.31 -0.40
N TYR A 14 2.06 10.71 -0.94
CA TYR A 14 3.40 11.31 -0.92
C TYR A 14 3.87 11.89 -2.25
N ARG A 15 3.14 11.66 -3.32
CA ARG A 15 3.39 12.28 -4.62
C ARG A 15 2.07 12.74 -5.23
N LYS A 16 2.00 14.01 -5.62
CA LYS A 16 0.78 14.57 -6.21
C LYS A 16 0.45 13.88 -7.53
N GLN A 17 -0.75 13.32 -7.59
CA GLN A 17 -1.33 12.68 -8.79
C GLN A 17 -2.85 12.77 -8.71
N HIS A 18 -3.56 12.28 -9.72
CA HIS A 18 -5.03 12.42 -9.80
C HIS A 18 -5.78 11.74 -8.63
N THR A 19 -5.17 10.76 -7.98
CA THR A 19 -5.76 10.05 -6.83
C THR A 19 -5.46 10.70 -5.47
N SER A 20 -4.58 11.70 -5.43
CA SER A 20 -4.10 12.28 -4.16
C SER A 20 -5.20 12.96 -3.35
N ALA A 21 -6.11 13.67 -4.00
CA ALA A 21 -7.20 14.35 -3.29
C ALA A 21 -8.06 13.36 -2.51
N LEU A 22 -8.40 12.22 -3.11
CA LEU A 22 -9.17 11.16 -2.45
C LEU A 22 -8.36 10.48 -1.34
N ALA A 23 -7.08 10.20 -1.58
CA ALA A 23 -6.21 9.61 -0.57
C ALA A 23 -6.10 10.49 0.68
N ILE A 24 -5.89 11.78 0.49
CA ILE A 24 -5.82 12.76 1.58
C ILE A 24 -7.15 12.82 2.32
N ALA A 25 -8.27 12.91 1.60
CA ALA A 25 -9.59 12.97 2.22
C ALA A 25 -9.90 11.73 3.06
N LEU A 26 -9.54 10.54 2.58
CA LEU A 26 -9.70 9.29 3.33
C LEU A 26 -8.81 9.27 4.57
N SER A 27 -7.54 9.69 4.43
CA SER A 27 -6.60 9.79 5.56
C SER A 27 -7.08 10.72 6.66
N GLU A 28 -7.60 11.89 6.29
CA GLU A 28 -8.06 12.90 7.24
C GLU A 28 -9.28 12.46 8.06
N ARG A 29 -10.02 11.47 7.57
CA ARG A 29 -11.17 10.90 8.30
C ARG A 29 -10.77 9.87 9.34
N LEU A 30 -9.53 9.41 9.33
CA LEU A 30 -9.06 8.42 10.29
C LEU A 30 -8.83 9.07 11.65
N LEU A 31 -9.34 8.41 12.69
CA LEU A 31 -9.13 8.85 14.08
C LEU A 31 -7.79 8.40 14.63
N ASP A 32 -7.27 7.31 14.10
CA ASP A 32 -6.01 6.68 14.50
C ASP A 32 -4.94 6.84 13.42
N PRO A 33 -3.65 6.70 13.77
CA PRO A 33 -2.59 6.68 12.78
C PRO A 33 -2.82 5.62 11.71
N LEU A 34 -2.36 5.88 10.49
CA LEU A 34 -2.45 4.92 9.40
C LEU A 34 -1.45 3.77 9.64
N PRO A 35 -1.91 2.53 9.75
CA PRO A 35 -1.00 1.41 10.00
C PRO A 35 -0.18 1.05 8.77
N VAL A 36 1.09 0.78 8.98
CA VAL A 36 2.02 0.30 7.94
C VAL A 36 2.85 -0.84 8.48
N SER A 37 3.27 -1.74 7.60
CA SER A 37 4.16 -2.85 7.95
C SER A 37 5.53 -2.70 7.29
N SER A 38 6.50 -3.45 7.77
CA SER A 38 7.84 -3.49 7.16
C SER A 38 7.79 -3.90 5.68
N LEU A 39 6.92 -4.85 5.33
CA LEU A 39 6.72 -5.26 3.94
C LEU A 39 6.20 -4.10 3.08
N LEU A 40 5.18 -3.40 3.56
CA LEU A 40 4.59 -2.27 2.85
C LEU A 40 5.62 -1.15 2.63
N LEU A 41 6.40 -0.83 3.67
CA LEU A 41 7.44 0.20 3.55
C LEU A 41 8.57 -0.22 2.62
N LEU A 42 8.94 -1.49 2.62
CA LEU A 42 9.95 -2.01 1.70
C LEU A 42 9.48 -1.88 0.24
N GLU A 43 8.25 -2.28 -0.05
CA GLU A 43 7.71 -2.14 -1.40
C GLU A 43 7.58 -0.67 -1.80
N PHE A 44 7.11 0.20 -0.91
CA PHE A 44 7.00 1.63 -1.17
C PHE A 44 8.37 2.23 -1.54
N ARG A 45 9.41 1.94 -0.76
CA ARG A 45 10.77 2.42 -1.03
C ARG A 45 11.32 1.85 -2.33
N GLN A 46 11.11 0.57 -2.59
CA GLN A 46 11.54 -0.08 -3.83
C GLN A 46 10.83 0.52 -5.04
N SER A 47 9.54 0.77 -4.93
CA SER A 47 8.74 1.40 -5.98
C SER A 47 9.28 2.79 -6.34
N ILE A 48 9.63 3.62 -5.35
CA ILE A 48 10.23 4.93 -5.57
C ILE A 48 11.56 4.80 -6.31
N ARG A 49 12.43 3.93 -5.85
CA ARG A 49 13.75 3.71 -6.46
C ARG A 49 13.64 3.23 -7.90
N PHE A 50 12.66 2.39 -8.17
CA PHE A 50 12.41 1.91 -9.52
C PHE A 50 11.93 3.04 -10.45
N GLN A 51 11.05 3.91 -9.98
CA GLN A 51 10.58 5.07 -10.75
C GLN A 51 11.72 6.07 -11.04
N VAL A 52 12.61 6.27 -10.07
CA VAL A 52 13.81 7.11 -10.27
C VAL A 52 14.73 6.49 -11.33
N ARG A 53 14.89 5.19 -11.33
CA ARG A 53 15.66 4.48 -12.36
C ARG A 53 15.05 4.66 -13.76
N LEU A 54 13.74 4.53 -13.88
CA LEU A 54 13.04 4.72 -15.17
C LEU A 54 13.25 6.14 -15.70
N PHE A 55 13.13 7.15 -14.85
CA PHE A 55 13.35 8.54 -15.21
C PHE A 55 14.79 8.79 -15.69
N GLY A 56 15.75 8.13 -15.08
CA GLY A 56 17.17 8.23 -15.49
C GLY A 56 17.41 7.68 -16.90
N LYS A 57 16.62 6.74 -17.36
CA LYS A 57 16.71 6.15 -18.71
C LYS A 57 15.83 6.85 -19.73
N ASP A 58 14.65 7.29 -19.32
CA ASP A 58 13.67 7.95 -20.17
C ASP A 58 12.88 8.95 -19.32
N ARG A 59 13.13 10.24 -19.56
CA ARG A 59 12.54 11.34 -18.77
C ARG A 59 11.04 11.50 -18.95
N SER A 60 10.42 10.78 -19.87
CA SER A 60 8.96 10.71 -20.00
C SER A 60 8.34 9.70 -19.02
N LYS A 61 9.16 8.94 -18.30
CA LYS A 61 8.72 7.88 -17.37
C LYS A 61 9.25 8.14 -15.97
N GLY A 62 8.52 7.65 -14.97
CA GLY A 62 8.93 7.77 -13.57
C GLY A 62 9.01 9.21 -13.08
N PHE A 63 9.92 9.47 -12.16
CA PHE A 63 10.17 10.80 -11.59
C PHE A 63 11.63 10.96 -11.14
N SER A 64 12.04 12.22 -10.91
CA SER A 64 13.43 12.55 -10.58
C SER A 64 13.84 12.02 -9.20
N ASN A 65 15.16 11.92 -9.01
CA ASN A 65 15.72 11.59 -7.69
C ASN A 65 15.35 12.64 -6.64
N ILE A 66 15.19 13.90 -7.02
CA ILE A 66 14.76 14.97 -6.10
C ILE A 66 13.36 14.69 -5.60
N GLU A 67 12.42 14.35 -6.48
CA GLU A 67 11.05 13.96 -6.08
C GLU A 67 11.06 12.70 -5.21
N GLY A 68 11.82 11.67 -5.60
CA GLY A 68 11.93 10.43 -4.84
C GLY A 68 12.46 10.65 -3.44
N THR A 69 13.50 11.47 -3.30
CA THR A 69 14.08 11.83 -2.00
C THR A 69 13.06 12.58 -1.13
N ALA A 70 12.31 13.51 -1.73
CA ALA A 70 11.27 14.25 -1.01
C ALA A 70 10.16 13.31 -0.48
N MET A 71 9.75 12.33 -1.28
CA MET A 71 8.76 11.32 -0.85
C MET A 71 9.28 10.50 0.34
N LEU A 72 10.53 10.05 0.29
CA LEU A 72 11.15 9.26 1.37
C LEU A 72 11.28 10.07 2.66
N ARG A 73 11.62 11.35 2.55
CA ARG A 73 11.69 12.26 3.71
C ARG A 73 10.33 12.52 4.33
N ALA A 74 9.29 12.71 3.50
CA ALA A 74 7.92 12.90 3.98
C ALA A 74 7.41 11.66 4.72
N LEU A 75 7.68 10.47 4.19
CA LEU A 75 7.36 9.21 4.84
C LEU A 75 8.05 9.11 6.21
N GLN A 76 9.34 9.40 6.27
CA GLN A 76 10.12 9.33 7.51
C GLN A 76 9.61 10.34 8.55
N SER A 77 9.26 11.53 8.12
CA SER A 77 8.67 12.55 8.98
C SER A 77 7.34 12.10 9.58
N ASP A 78 6.49 11.47 8.77
CA ASP A 78 5.19 10.98 9.22
C ASP A 78 5.31 9.78 10.16
N LEU A 79 6.30 8.93 9.96
CA LEU A 79 6.62 7.85 10.91
C LEU A 79 7.09 8.41 12.25
N ALA A 80 8.00 9.39 12.23
CA ALA A 80 8.51 10.02 13.45
C ALA A 80 7.44 10.81 14.18
N GLY A 81 6.53 11.44 13.43
CA GLY A 81 5.45 12.28 13.99
C GLY A 81 4.20 11.51 14.41
N GLY A 82 4.14 10.20 14.20
CA GLY A 82 3.00 9.37 14.58
C GLY A 82 1.79 9.47 13.64
N VAL A 83 1.95 10.04 12.45
CA VAL A 83 0.91 10.04 11.40
C VAL A 83 0.76 8.64 10.84
N LEU A 84 1.88 7.94 10.67
CA LEU A 84 1.93 6.53 10.34
C LEU A 84 2.36 5.73 11.59
N GLU A 85 1.82 4.55 11.76
CA GLU A 85 2.16 3.66 12.86
C GLU A 85 2.73 2.35 12.31
N MET A 86 3.97 2.04 12.71
CA MET A 86 4.57 0.73 12.40
C MET A 86 3.88 -0.35 13.21
N ILE A 87 3.35 -1.34 12.53
CA ILE A 87 2.79 -2.54 13.14
C ILE A 87 3.66 -3.74 12.82
N ALA A 88 3.60 -4.76 13.67
CA ALA A 88 4.38 -5.99 13.53
C ALA A 88 3.41 -7.18 13.41
N PRO A 89 2.94 -7.54 12.19
CA PRO A 89 2.09 -8.69 12.01
C PRO A 89 2.81 -9.99 12.36
N ASP A 90 2.06 -11.03 12.70
CA ASP A 90 2.60 -12.38 12.71
C ASP A 90 2.73 -12.85 11.24
N TRP A 91 3.97 -12.82 10.75
CA TRP A 91 4.24 -13.14 9.35
C TRP A 91 3.93 -14.60 9.00
N ALA A 92 4.04 -15.51 9.95
CA ALA A 92 3.66 -16.91 9.72
C ALA A 92 2.17 -17.02 9.42
N ASP A 93 1.33 -16.29 10.16
CA ASP A 93 -0.11 -16.26 9.90
C ASP A 93 -0.46 -15.51 8.60
N VAL A 94 0.24 -14.41 8.32
CA VAL A 94 0.10 -13.69 7.04
C VAL A 94 0.40 -14.62 5.86
N HIS A 95 1.49 -15.40 5.94
CA HIS A 95 1.83 -16.33 4.86
C HIS A 95 0.81 -17.46 4.72
N ARG A 96 0.25 -17.94 5.82
CA ARG A 96 -0.84 -18.94 5.79
C ARG A 96 -2.06 -18.40 5.04
N ILE A 97 -2.48 -17.17 5.37
CA ILE A 97 -3.59 -16.49 4.69
C ILE A 97 -3.25 -16.26 3.21
N ALA A 98 -2.04 -15.79 2.93
CA ALA A 98 -1.58 -15.56 1.56
C ALA A 98 -1.62 -16.83 0.70
N GLU A 99 -1.24 -17.98 1.26
CA GLU A 99 -1.35 -19.26 0.56
C GLU A 99 -2.81 -19.59 0.21
N GLU A 100 -3.73 -19.36 1.13
CA GLU A 100 -5.16 -19.56 0.86
C GLU A 100 -5.66 -18.62 -0.25
N LEU A 101 -5.27 -17.35 -0.22
CA LEU A 101 -5.64 -16.37 -1.25
C LEU A 101 -5.05 -16.75 -2.62
N SER A 102 -3.79 -17.15 -2.65
CA SER A 102 -3.10 -17.58 -3.87
C SER A 102 -3.82 -18.76 -4.50
N SER A 103 -4.11 -19.79 -3.71
CA SER A 103 -4.81 -20.99 -4.16
C SER A 103 -6.19 -20.68 -4.73
N LYS A 104 -6.92 -19.75 -4.10
CA LYS A 104 -8.30 -19.44 -4.43
C LYS A 104 -8.45 -18.47 -5.60
N HIS A 105 -7.52 -17.52 -5.76
CA HIS A 105 -7.70 -16.38 -6.66
C HIS A 105 -6.68 -16.23 -7.79
N THR A 106 -5.45 -16.72 -7.64
CA THR A 106 -4.38 -16.37 -8.58
C THR A 106 -4.61 -16.93 -9.99
N THR A 107 -5.07 -18.16 -10.11
CA THR A 107 -5.26 -18.79 -11.44
C THR A 107 -6.30 -18.08 -12.29
N THR A 108 -7.27 -17.42 -11.69
CA THR A 108 -8.32 -16.69 -12.40
C THR A 108 -8.09 -15.18 -12.42
N GLY A 109 -7.49 -14.60 -11.37
CA GLY A 109 -7.31 -13.16 -11.21
C GLY A 109 -5.92 -12.65 -11.59
N GLY A 110 -4.92 -13.53 -11.67
CA GLY A 110 -3.55 -13.15 -12.05
C GLY A 110 -2.84 -12.25 -11.04
N HIS A 111 -3.01 -12.50 -9.75
CA HIS A 111 -2.44 -11.66 -8.69
C HIS A 111 -0.94 -11.88 -8.52
N ARG A 112 -0.20 -10.78 -8.29
CA ARG A 112 1.22 -10.85 -7.94
C ARG A 112 1.37 -11.18 -6.45
N LEU A 113 2.48 -11.82 -6.10
CA LEU A 113 2.74 -12.26 -4.72
C LEU A 113 2.66 -11.12 -3.71
N VAL A 114 3.26 -9.97 -3.99
CA VAL A 114 3.27 -8.85 -3.04
C VAL A 114 1.87 -8.27 -2.83
N ASP A 115 1.04 -8.25 -3.86
CA ASP A 115 -0.35 -7.79 -3.75
C ASP A 115 -1.18 -8.72 -2.87
N ILE A 116 -0.97 -10.03 -3.02
CA ILE A 116 -1.57 -11.03 -2.14
C ILE A 116 -1.13 -10.84 -0.70
N LEU A 117 0.15 -10.56 -0.47
CA LEU A 117 0.70 -10.34 0.87
C LEU A 117 0.09 -9.10 1.54
N HIS A 118 -0.17 -8.02 0.80
CA HIS A 118 -0.84 -6.84 1.37
C HIS A 118 -2.27 -7.14 1.81
N VAL A 119 -3.04 -7.84 0.98
CA VAL A 119 -4.40 -8.22 1.33
C VAL A 119 -4.41 -9.21 2.49
N ALA A 120 -3.49 -10.19 2.49
CA ALA A 120 -3.34 -11.14 3.59
C ALA A 120 -2.99 -10.44 4.91
N THR A 121 -2.12 -9.44 4.86
CA THR A 121 -1.78 -8.63 6.04
C THR A 121 -3.01 -7.90 6.58
N ALA A 122 -3.79 -7.29 5.71
CA ALA A 122 -5.03 -6.62 6.09
C ALA A 122 -6.01 -7.58 6.76
N ILE A 123 -6.18 -8.78 6.21
CA ILE A 123 -7.04 -9.82 6.79
C ILE A 123 -6.52 -10.24 8.18
N HIS A 124 -5.22 -10.49 8.30
CA HIS A 124 -4.60 -10.86 9.56
C HIS A 124 -4.84 -9.81 10.66
N LEU A 125 -4.78 -8.54 10.29
CA LEU A 125 -5.00 -7.41 11.21
C LEU A 125 -6.47 -7.16 11.53
N GLY A 126 -7.39 -7.85 10.85
CA GLY A 126 -8.82 -7.64 11.02
C GLY A 126 -9.30 -6.32 10.41
N ALA A 127 -8.63 -5.81 9.40
CA ALA A 127 -9.01 -4.56 8.74
C ALA A 127 -10.39 -4.69 8.08
N GLU A 128 -11.22 -3.68 8.28
CA GLU A 128 -12.53 -3.59 7.65
C GLU A 128 -12.45 -2.96 6.26
N LYS A 129 -11.48 -2.07 6.06
CA LYS A 129 -11.27 -1.36 4.80
C LYS A 129 -9.85 -1.56 4.29
N PHE A 130 -9.75 -1.78 2.99
CA PHE A 130 -8.48 -1.86 2.27
C PHE A 130 -8.35 -0.65 1.36
N LEU A 131 -7.32 0.18 1.61
CA LEU A 131 -7.12 1.43 0.89
C LEU A 131 -6.15 1.20 -0.27
N THR A 132 -6.69 1.18 -1.47
CA THR A 132 -5.92 0.91 -2.69
C THR A 132 -6.47 1.68 -3.87
N PHE A 133 -5.60 2.02 -4.82
CA PHE A 133 -5.97 2.51 -6.15
C PHE A 133 -5.68 1.49 -7.25
N ASP A 134 -5.19 0.31 -6.87
CA ASP A 134 -4.99 -0.81 -7.79
C ASP A 134 -6.28 -1.62 -7.92
N GLN A 135 -6.83 -1.66 -9.12
CA GLN A 135 -8.13 -2.31 -9.35
C GLN A 135 -8.09 -3.82 -9.11
N ASN A 136 -6.97 -4.47 -9.37
CA ASN A 136 -6.83 -5.90 -9.16
C ASN A 136 -6.79 -6.24 -7.66
N GLN A 137 -6.06 -5.45 -6.86
CA GLN A 137 -6.06 -5.59 -5.41
C GLN A 137 -7.43 -5.25 -4.81
N LYS A 138 -8.10 -4.22 -5.34
CA LYS A 138 -9.45 -3.85 -4.92
C LYS A 138 -10.41 -5.02 -5.04
N ARG A 139 -10.40 -5.67 -6.21
CA ARG A 139 -11.26 -6.85 -6.44
C ARG A 139 -10.95 -7.98 -5.47
N LEU A 140 -9.66 -8.23 -5.21
CA LEU A 140 -9.24 -9.26 -4.27
C LEU A 140 -9.72 -8.96 -2.85
N ALA A 141 -9.53 -7.75 -2.37
CA ALA A 141 -9.98 -7.32 -1.05
C ALA A 141 -11.50 -7.42 -0.90
N GLN A 142 -12.24 -6.98 -1.91
CA GLN A 142 -13.70 -7.07 -1.92
C GLN A 142 -14.20 -8.51 -1.93
N ALA A 143 -13.52 -9.39 -2.68
CA ALA A 143 -13.87 -10.82 -2.70
C ALA A 143 -13.69 -11.49 -1.33
N GLU A 144 -12.81 -10.95 -0.49
CA GLU A 144 -12.58 -11.43 0.88
C GLU A 144 -13.39 -10.65 1.94
N GLY A 145 -14.32 -9.82 1.52
CA GLY A 145 -15.27 -9.16 2.41
C GLY A 145 -14.86 -7.81 2.96
N MET A 146 -13.74 -7.24 2.50
CA MET A 146 -13.33 -5.89 2.91
C MET A 146 -13.97 -4.83 2.01
N GLU A 147 -14.25 -3.67 2.60
CA GLU A 147 -14.59 -2.50 1.81
C GLU A 147 -13.31 -1.93 1.17
N ALA A 148 -13.44 -1.42 -0.04
CA ALA A 148 -12.33 -0.76 -0.74
C ALA A 148 -12.84 0.57 -1.32
N PRO A 149 -12.82 1.65 -0.51
CA PRO A 149 -13.51 2.90 -0.84
C PRO A 149 -12.82 3.76 -1.90
N ALA A 150 -11.61 3.43 -2.29
CA ALA A 150 -10.86 4.23 -3.27
C ALA A 150 -11.07 3.82 -4.75
#